data_5ddd1046f1e3bca65d61af5be80bf978
#
_entry.id   5ddd1046f1e3bca65d61af5be80bf978
#
_cell.length_a   1.000
_cell.length_b   1.000
_cell.length_c   1.000
_cell.angle_alpha   90.00
_cell.angle_beta   90.00
_cell.angle_gamma   90.00
#
_symmetry.space_group_name_H-M   'P 1'
#
loop_
_entity.id
_entity.type
_entity.pdbx_description
1 polymer ?
#
loop_
_entity_poly.entity_id
_entity_poly.type
_entity_poly.pdbx_seq_one_letter_code
_entity_poly.pdbx_strand_id
1 'polypeptide(L)'
;MKTVEIVERIEGEAKLSCTWKNNIVSDARIDFLNFRGFEYILEGKAPLDALVYTPRICGICGQAHLKATVDALENIYENINEPLQVTNKAKLLREIGLNIEIIDSHIKWFYMFILPDIIKLDTPDLGIYSPLKGTRWLEACKTASETIKALAIIGGQWPHTSYMMPGGVVCDPTLLELSSMQNYMDSAIRFFEKSIVGVDFDKYLSFDSENDLHFLRGDLAYFRDLSFKYSLEKYGKSYNRFITLGTSSLFESGKIRQRLAHKLDLTKVKESSEHTFLLEDDIKNSKRHTWSKSVSYDN
;
A
#
# COMPACT_ATOMS: atom_id res chain seq x y z
N MET A 1 -19.33 27.55 -11.14
CA MET A 1 -19.25 27.43 -9.68
C MET A 1 -17.98 26.63 -9.37
N LYS A 2 -17.26 26.96 -8.33
CA LYS A 2 -16.11 26.20 -7.85
C LYS A 2 -16.43 25.65 -6.47
N THR A 3 -16.19 24.39 -6.23
CA THR A 3 -16.26 23.74 -4.92
C THR A 3 -14.87 23.28 -4.51
N VAL A 4 -14.61 23.32 -3.20
CA VAL A 4 -13.34 22.91 -2.60
C VAL A 4 -13.66 22.12 -1.36
N GLU A 5 -13.11 20.89 -1.29
CA GLU A 5 -13.31 19.99 -0.17
C GLU A 5 -11.99 19.35 0.25
N ILE A 6 -11.84 19.09 1.54
CA ILE A 6 -10.73 18.28 2.05
C ILE A 6 -11.06 16.81 1.81
N VAL A 7 -10.13 16.09 1.23
CA VAL A 7 -10.26 14.64 1.03
C VAL A 7 -9.88 13.94 2.33
N GLU A 8 -10.83 13.21 2.88
CA GLU A 8 -10.63 12.38 4.07
C GLU A 8 -10.25 10.95 3.68
N ARG A 9 -9.86 10.14 4.67
CA ARG A 9 -9.52 8.72 4.52
C ARG A 9 -8.33 8.46 3.59
N ILE A 10 -7.37 9.35 3.60
CA ILE A 10 -6.06 9.19 2.94
C ILE A 10 -4.95 9.36 3.97
N GLU A 11 -3.76 8.89 3.64
CA GLU A 11 -2.54 9.20 4.39
C GLU A 11 -2.07 10.60 3.97
N GLY A 12 -1.99 11.51 4.95
CA GLY A 12 -1.69 12.93 4.70
C GLY A 12 -2.95 13.76 4.44
N GLU A 13 -2.76 14.90 3.80
CA GLU A 13 -3.84 15.84 3.51
C GLU A 13 -3.92 16.16 2.02
N ALA A 14 -5.12 16.12 1.48
CA ALA A 14 -5.38 16.52 0.11
C ALA A 14 -6.61 17.40 0.02
N LYS A 15 -6.60 18.29 -0.97
CA LYS A 15 -7.68 19.21 -1.27
C LYS A 15 -8.18 18.96 -2.67
N LEU A 16 -9.46 18.62 -2.80
CA LEU A 16 -10.14 18.47 -4.07
C LEU A 16 -10.80 19.78 -4.46
N SER A 17 -10.46 20.32 -5.62
CA SER A 17 -11.09 21.50 -6.22
C SER A 17 -11.80 21.09 -7.52
N CYS A 18 -13.11 21.35 -7.60
CA CYS A 18 -13.90 21.07 -8.81
C CYS A 18 -14.48 22.36 -9.40
N THR A 19 -14.37 22.51 -10.71
CA THR A 19 -15.04 23.56 -11.48
C THR A 19 -16.26 22.98 -12.18
N TRP A 20 -17.41 23.61 -11.99
CA TRP A 20 -18.69 23.15 -12.51
C TRP A 20 -19.18 24.06 -13.65
N LYS A 21 -19.61 23.43 -14.74
CA LYS A 21 -20.34 24.07 -15.85
C LYS A 21 -21.58 23.25 -16.15
N ASN A 22 -22.74 23.90 -16.15
CA ASN A 22 -24.04 23.24 -16.44
C ASN A 22 -24.27 21.96 -15.60
N ASN A 23 -23.99 22.01 -14.31
CA ASN A 23 -24.08 20.87 -13.37
C ASN A 23 -23.19 19.67 -13.71
N ILE A 24 -22.17 19.88 -14.54
CA ILE A 24 -21.16 18.86 -14.86
C ILE A 24 -19.80 19.37 -14.37
N VAL A 25 -19.00 18.51 -13.77
CA VAL A 25 -17.61 18.82 -13.45
C VAL A 25 -16.84 18.98 -14.74
N SER A 26 -16.41 20.22 -15.02
CA SER A 26 -15.63 20.54 -16.22
C SER A 26 -14.13 20.46 -16.01
N ASP A 27 -13.69 20.55 -14.74
CA ASP A 27 -12.30 20.44 -14.34
C ASP A 27 -12.24 19.99 -12.88
N ALA A 28 -11.28 19.13 -12.56
CA ALA A 28 -11.02 18.65 -11.20
C ALA A 28 -9.52 18.62 -10.94
N ARG A 29 -9.13 19.07 -9.74
CA ARG A 29 -7.75 19.15 -9.32
C ARG A 29 -7.62 18.67 -7.89
N ILE A 30 -6.60 17.85 -7.63
CA ILE A 30 -6.20 17.42 -6.29
C ILE A 30 -4.86 18.07 -5.95
N ASP A 31 -4.83 18.81 -4.84
CA ASP A 31 -3.63 19.39 -4.28
C ASP A 31 -3.24 18.61 -3.03
N PHE A 32 -2.07 17.99 -3.01
CA PHE A 32 -1.51 17.38 -1.82
C PHE A 32 -0.76 18.42 -0.99
N LEU A 33 -1.20 18.60 0.27
CA LEU A 33 -0.69 19.66 1.12
C LEU A 33 0.61 19.28 1.86
N ASN A 34 0.91 18.00 1.96
CA ASN A 34 2.05 17.46 2.73
C ASN A 34 3.26 17.16 1.84
N PHE A 35 3.73 18.15 1.10
CA PHE A 35 4.97 18.00 0.35
C PHE A 35 6.17 18.06 1.30
N ARG A 36 6.97 16.98 1.35
CA ARG A 36 8.16 16.88 2.22
C ARG A 36 9.49 16.91 1.48
N GLY A 37 9.47 16.86 0.15
CA GLY A 37 10.65 17.04 -0.71
C GLY A 37 11.73 15.98 -0.51
N PHE A 38 11.40 14.71 -0.34
CA PHE A 38 12.38 13.64 -0.14
C PHE A 38 13.36 13.53 -1.29
N GLU A 39 12.96 13.84 -2.51
CA GLU A 39 13.82 13.91 -3.68
C GLU A 39 14.98 14.90 -3.47
N TYR A 40 14.68 16.07 -2.90
CA TYR A 40 15.69 17.08 -2.58
C TYR A 40 16.54 16.72 -1.36
N ILE A 41 15.96 16.01 -0.39
CA ILE A 41 16.72 15.54 0.78
C ILE A 41 17.78 14.53 0.35
N LEU A 42 17.49 13.69 -0.65
CA LEU A 42 18.39 12.66 -1.15
C LEU A 42 19.46 13.21 -2.09
N GLU A 43 19.23 14.38 -2.72
CA GLU A 43 20.16 14.97 -3.64
C GLU A 43 21.52 15.25 -2.97
N GLY A 44 22.60 14.73 -3.55
CA GLY A 44 23.97 14.88 -3.04
C GLY A 44 24.30 14.01 -1.81
N LYS A 45 23.39 13.14 -1.38
CA LYS A 45 23.67 12.16 -0.30
C LYS A 45 24.38 10.93 -0.84
N ALA A 46 25.07 10.22 0.06
CA ALA A 46 25.60 8.90 -0.28
C ALA A 46 24.44 7.94 -0.60
N PRO A 47 24.56 7.06 -1.63
CA PRO A 47 23.47 6.17 -2.02
C PRO A 47 22.89 5.32 -0.88
N LEU A 48 23.72 4.85 0.04
CA LEU A 48 23.28 4.05 1.19
C LEU A 48 22.48 4.86 2.23
N ASP A 49 22.61 6.18 2.26
CA ASP A 49 21.81 7.04 3.15
C ASP A 49 20.31 6.93 2.81
N ALA A 50 19.98 6.60 1.57
CA ALA A 50 18.60 6.37 1.14
C ALA A 50 17.90 5.29 1.97
N LEU A 51 18.62 4.26 2.45
CA LEU A 51 18.07 3.21 3.30
C LEU A 51 17.53 3.75 4.64
N VAL A 52 18.00 4.90 5.08
CA VAL A 52 17.54 5.57 6.30
C VAL A 52 16.42 6.57 6.00
N TYR A 53 16.51 7.29 4.88
CA TYR A 53 15.54 8.33 4.57
C TYR A 53 14.23 7.79 4.00
N THR A 54 14.29 6.86 3.04
CA THR A 54 13.10 6.40 2.33
C THR A 54 12.04 5.71 3.19
N PRO A 55 12.37 4.89 4.22
CA PRO A 55 11.36 4.36 5.13
C PRO A 55 10.57 5.44 5.89
N ARG A 56 11.08 6.68 5.94
CA ARG A 56 10.44 7.81 6.61
C ARG A 56 9.49 8.59 5.72
N ILE A 57 9.38 8.19 4.46
CA ILE A 57 8.38 8.76 3.55
C ILE A 57 6.96 8.46 4.07
N CYS A 58 6.76 7.27 4.62
CA CYS A 58 5.46 6.82 5.08
C CYS A 58 5.57 6.07 6.41
N GLY A 59 4.72 6.40 7.38
CA GLY A 59 4.66 5.73 8.68
C GLY A 59 3.91 4.38 8.64
N ILE A 60 3.16 4.09 7.56
CA ILE A 60 2.40 2.86 7.37
C ILE A 60 3.15 1.89 6.45
N CYS A 61 3.75 2.40 5.35
CA CYS A 61 4.36 1.60 4.29
C CYS A 61 5.89 1.76 4.18
N GLY A 62 6.55 2.04 5.30
CA GLY A 62 8.00 2.25 5.33
C GLY A 62 8.82 1.04 4.89
N GLN A 63 8.30 -0.16 5.08
CA GLN A 63 8.91 -1.41 4.65
C GLN A 63 8.94 -1.53 3.12
N ALA A 64 7.85 -1.17 2.45
CA ALA A 64 7.79 -1.15 0.99
C ALA A 64 8.79 -0.13 0.41
N HIS A 65 8.91 1.06 1.03
CA HIS A 65 9.91 2.05 0.64
C HIS A 65 11.34 1.54 0.83
N LEU A 66 11.62 0.86 1.95
CA LEU A 66 12.94 0.25 2.19
C LEU A 66 13.25 -0.80 1.12
N LYS A 67 12.30 -1.71 0.84
CA LYS A 67 12.46 -2.76 -0.17
C LYS A 67 12.75 -2.17 -1.55
N ALA A 68 11.96 -1.17 -1.98
CA ALA A 68 12.16 -0.49 -3.25
C ALA A 68 13.54 0.18 -3.35
N THR A 69 14.01 0.76 -2.25
CA THR A 69 15.34 1.38 -2.20
C THR A 69 16.45 0.34 -2.31
N VAL A 70 16.32 -0.78 -1.61
CA VAL A 70 17.30 -1.88 -1.70
C VAL A 70 17.35 -2.44 -3.12
N ASP A 71 16.20 -2.68 -3.75
CA ASP A 71 16.12 -3.17 -5.12
C ASP A 71 16.76 -2.19 -6.12
N ALA A 72 16.51 -0.89 -5.95
CA ALA A 72 17.12 0.14 -6.78
C ALA A 72 18.65 0.18 -6.64
N LEU A 73 19.16 0.04 -5.42
CA LEU A 73 20.60 0.00 -5.15
C LEU A 73 21.23 -1.29 -5.70
N GLU A 74 20.58 -2.44 -5.55
CA GLU A 74 21.05 -3.72 -6.12
C GLU A 74 21.12 -3.66 -7.64
N ASN A 75 20.15 -3.03 -8.30
CA ASN A 75 20.18 -2.80 -9.76
C ASN A 75 21.41 -1.96 -10.21
N ILE A 76 21.91 -1.06 -9.37
CA ILE A 76 23.14 -0.31 -9.70
C ILE A 76 24.32 -1.27 -9.78
N TYR A 77 24.46 -2.20 -8.82
CA TYR A 77 25.52 -3.21 -8.83
C TYR A 77 25.43 -4.14 -10.04
N GLU A 78 24.22 -4.56 -10.44
CA GLU A 78 24.01 -5.33 -11.66
C GLU A 78 24.47 -4.57 -12.91
N ASN A 79 24.15 -3.28 -13.01
CA ASN A 79 24.49 -2.45 -14.16
C ASN A 79 26.00 -2.18 -14.31
N ILE A 80 26.77 -2.24 -13.22
CA ILE A 80 28.22 -2.12 -13.25
C ILE A 80 28.94 -3.47 -13.35
N ASN A 81 28.19 -4.56 -13.62
CA ASN A 81 28.66 -5.96 -13.70
C ASN A 81 29.30 -6.49 -12.39
N GLU A 82 28.84 -6.01 -11.26
CA GLU A 82 29.21 -6.50 -9.91
C GLU A 82 27.96 -7.00 -9.16
N PRO A 83 27.23 -8.02 -9.67
CA PRO A 83 25.96 -8.44 -9.08
C PRO A 83 26.14 -8.97 -7.65
N LEU A 84 25.30 -8.48 -6.75
CA LEU A 84 25.30 -8.90 -5.37
C LEU A 84 24.59 -10.25 -5.22
N GLN A 85 25.21 -11.17 -4.45
CA GLN A 85 24.58 -12.45 -4.15
C GLN A 85 23.76 -12.36 -2.87
N VAL A 86 22.44 -12.35 -3.01
CA VAL A 86 21.51 -12.37 -1.88
C VAL A 86 21.16 -13.81 -1.53
N THR A 87 21.41 -14.22 -0.28
CA THR A 87 21.08 -15.57 0.21
C THR A 87 19.57 -15.82 0.21
N ASN A 88 19.16 -17.10 0.08
CA ASN A 88 17.74 -17.44 0.16
C ASN A 88 17.09 -17.02 1.48
N LYS A 89 17.82 -17.14 2.60
CA LYS A 89 17.35 -16.67 3.91
C LYS A 89 17.05 -15.17 3.89
N ALA A 90 17.95 -14.37 3.34
CA ALA A 90 17.75 -12.93 3.25
C ALA A 90 16.55 -12.57 2.36
N LYS A 91 16.38 -13.25 1.21
CA LYS A 91 15.20 -13.08 0.34
C LYS A 91 13.90 -13.36 1.09
N LEU A 92 13.83 -14.48 1.81
CA LEU A 92 12.66 -14.86 2.60
C LEU A 92 12.38 -13.85 3.71
N LEU A 93 13.39 -13.38 4.46
CA LEU A 93 13.19 -12.39 5.52
C LEU A 93 12.68 -11.04 4.98
N ARG A 94 13.16 -10.61 3.81
CA ARG A 94 12.64 -9.42 3.13
C ARG A 94 11.18 -9.61 2.72
N GLU A 95 10.84 -10.77 2.15
CA GLU A 95 9.48 -11.06 1.71
C GLU A 95 8.51 -11.20 2.88
N ILE A 96 8.90 -11.89 3.96
CA ILE A 96 8.12 -11.99 5.20
C ILE A 96 7.81 -10.58 5.74
N GLY A 97 8.81 -9.71 5.83
CA GLY A 97 8.61 -8.36 6.35
C GLY A 97 7.65 -7.53 5.48
N LEU A 98 7.76 -7.61 4.15
CA LEU A 98 6.84 -6.94 3.25
C LEU A 98 5.42 -7.49 3.37
N ASN A 99 5.25 -8.82 3.45
CA ASN A 99 3.93 -9.43 3.57
C ASN A 99 3.25 -9.10 4.90
N ILE A 100 4.01 -9.01 6.01
CA ILE A 100 3.48 -8.56 7.31
C ILE A 100 2.93 -7.13 7.21
N GLU A 101 3.66 -6.21 6.57
CA GLU A 101 3.20 -4.83 6.35
C GLU A 101 1.94 -4.79 5.46
N ILE A 102 1.89 -5.62 4.42
CA ILE A 102 0.71 -5.72 3.53
C ILE A 102 -0.52 -6.19 4.32
N ILE A 103 -0.38 -7.23 5.15
CA ILE A 103 -1.49 -7.74 5.99
C ILE A 103 -1.98 -6.65 6.97
N ASP A 104 -1.06 -5.99 7.67
CA ASP A 104 -1.39 -4.88 8.57
C ASP A 104 -2.11 -3.74 7.84
N SER A 105 -1.61 -3.38 6.66
CA SER A 105 -2.19 -2.34 5.82
C SER A 105 -3.61 -2.70 5.35
N HIS A 106 -3.86 -3.95 4.94
CA HIS A 106 -5.19 -4.40 4.55
C HIS A 106 -6.18 -4.37 5.71
N ILE A 107 -5.77 -4.82 6.91
CA ILE A 107 -6.64 -4.77 8.10
C ILE A 107 -7.02 -3.32 8.42
N LYS A 108 -6.05 -2.40 8.44
CA LYS A 108 -6.27 -0.98 8.71
C LYS A 108 -7.16 -0.34 7.65
N TRP A 109 -6.84 -0.55 6.36
CA TRP A 109 -7.59 0.00 5.26
C TRP A 109 -9.06 -0.44 5.32
N PHE A 110 -9.31 -1.73 5.52
CA PHE A 110 -10.66 -2.27 5.53
C PHE A 110 -11.48 -1.77 6.73
N TYR A 111 -10.97 -1.91 7.96
CA TYR A 111 -11.75 -1.61 9.16
C TYR A 111 -11.74 -0.15 9.59
N MET A 112 -10.68 0.59 9.29
CA MET A 112 -10.54 1.97 9.77
C MET A 112 -10.90 3.00 8.72
N PHE A 113 -10.70 2.68 7.43
CA PHE A 113 -10.92 3.64 6.35
C PHE A 113 -12.22 3.37 5.58
N ILE A 114 -12.46 2.13 5.14
CA ILE A 114 -13.50 1.86 4.15
C ILE A 114 -14.80 1.35 4.77
N LEU A 115 -14.75 0.29 5.57
CA LEU A 115 -15.95 -0.38 6.06
C LEU A 115 -16.91 0.56 6.83
N PRO A 116 -16.45 1.44 7.73
CA PRO A 116 -17.33 2.37 8.41
C PRO A 116 -18.08 3.31 7.46
N ASP A 117 -17.44 3.77 6.39
CA ASP A 117 -18.07 4.67 5.43
C ASP A 117 -19.07 3.94 4.53
N ILE A 118 -18.76 2.71 4.12
CA ILE A 118 -19.69 1.87 3.35
C ILE A 118 -20.93 1.51 4.18
N ILE A 119 -20.77 1.19 5.46
CA ILE A 119 -21.90 0.89 6.35
C ILE A 119 -22.81 2.10 6.49
N LYS A 120 -22.28 3.31 6.55
CA LYS A 120 -23.08 4.55 6.61
C LYS A 120 -24.00 4.77 5.40
N LEU A 121 -23.72 4.15 4.27
CA LEU A 121 -24.63 4.17 3.12
C LEU A 121 -25.92 3.40 3.42
N ASP A 122 -25.87 2.41 4.31
CA ASP A 122 -26.98 1.56 4.66
C ASP A 122 -27.66 1.97 5.97
N THR A 123 -26.87 2.29 6.99
CA THR A 123 -27.36 2.68 8.30
C THR A 123 -26.43 3.70 8.97
N PRO A 124 -27.00 4.73 9.67
CA PRO A 124 -26.20 5.64 10.48
C PRO A 124 -25.55 4.96 11.69
N ASP A 125 -26.15 3.88 12.19
CA ASP A 125 -25.61 3.12 13.33
C ASP A 125 -24.56 2.11 12.84
N LEU A 126 -23.33 2.38 13.20
CA LEU A 126 -22.19 1.51 12.87
C LEU A 126 -22.05 0.29 13.80
N GLY A 127 -22.78 0.27 14.91
CA GLY A 127 -22.79 -0.87 15.85
C GLY A 127 -21.38 -1.31 16.25
N ILE A 128 -21.07 -2.58 16.01
CA ILE A 128 -19.76 -3.18 16.32
C ILE A 128 -18.59 -2.61 15.50
N TYR A 129 -18.86 -1.90 14.41
CA TYR A 129 -17.85 -1.28 13.54
C TYR A 129 -17.59 0.19 13.90
N SER A 130 -18.25 0.73 14.93
CA SER A 130 -18.07 2.12 15.35
C SER A 130 -16.61 2.43 15.70
N PRO A 131 -15.98 3.44 15.09
CA PRO A 131 -14.64 3.84 15.46
C PRO A 131 -14.48 4.10 16.95
N LEU A 132 -13.39 3.62 17.54
CA LEU A 132 -12.98 3.76 18.94
C LEU A 132 -13.87 3.04 19.98
N LYS A 133 -15.00 2.46 19.59
CA LYS A 133 -15.97 1.82 20.56
C LYS A 133 -16.40 0.44 20.12
N GLY A 134 -16.59 0.23 18.82
CA GLY A 134 -17.14 -1.03 18.30
C GLY A 134 -16.22 -2.22 18.55
N THR A 135 -16.78 -3.33 18.97
CA THR A 135 -15.98 -4.51 19.33
C THR A 135 -15.18 -5.05 18.16
N ARG A 136 -15.74 -5.05 16.96
CA ARG A 136 -15.04 -5.48 15.73
C ARG A 136 -13.93 -4.50 15.34
N TRP A 137 -14.21 -3.20 15.45
CA TRP A 137 -13.20 -2.17 15.17
C TRP A 137 -12.00 -2.29 16.13
N LEU A 138 -12.27 -2.48 17.44
CA LEU A 138 -11.22 -2.66 18.45
C LEU A 138 -10.44 -3.97 18.24
N GLU A 139 -11.12 -5.06 17.86
CA GLU A 139 -10.49 -6.34 17.55
C GLU A 139 -9.53 -6.19 16.33
N ALA A 140 -9.96 -5.49 15.29
CA ALA A 140 -9.13 -5.18 14.12
C ALA A 140 -7.90 -4.36 14.49
N CYS A 141 -8.06 -3.30 15.31
CA CYS A 141 -6.95 -2.50 15.82
C CYS A 141 -5.93 -3.34 16.60
N LYS A 142 -6.43 -4.22 17.48
CA LYS A 142 -5.58 -5.14 18.26
C LYS A 142 -4.82 -6.08 17.33
N THR A 143 -5.51 -6.70 16.37
CA THR A 143 -4.88 -7.63 15.42
C THR A 143 -3.82 -6.94 14.59
N ALA A 144 -4.10 -5.76 14.04
CA ALA A 144 -3.11 -4.96 13.31
C ALA A 144 -1.87 -4.66 14.17
N SER A 145 -2.08 -4.24 15.44
CA SER A 145 -0.98 -3.98 16.38
C SER A 145 -0.17 -5.24 16.72
N GLU A 146 -0.80 -6.41 16.79
CA GLU A 146 -0.11 -7.69 17.02
C GLU A 146 0.66 -8.14 15.78
N THR A 147 0.06 -8.03 14.60
CA THR A 147 0.69 -8.37 13.32
C THR A 147 2.01 -7.61 13.14
N ILE A 148 2.01 -6.31 13.42
CA ILE A 148 3.21 -5.49 13.23
C ILE A 148 4.33 -5.78 14.23
N LYS A 149 4.04 -6.40 15.39
CA LYS A 149 5.07 -6.88 16.32
C LYS A 149 5.92 -7.97 15.70
N ALA A 150 5.35 -8.81 14.82
CA ALA A 150 6.12 -9.80 14.08
C ALA A 150 7.18 -9.13 13.19
N LEU A 151 6.85 -8.02 12.53
CA LEU A 151 7.82 -7.26 11.75
C LEU A 151 8.89 -6.62 12.62
N ALA A 152 8.53 -6.12 13.80
CA ALA A 152 9.48 -5.49 14.72
C ALA A 152 10.57 -6.48 15.23
N ILE A 153 10.29 -7.78 15.27
CA ILE A 153 11.27 -8.80 15.66
C ILE A 153 12.44 -8.85 14.66
N ILE A 154 12.15 -8.86 13.35
CA ILE A 154 13.20 -8.88 12.32
C ILE A 154 13.72 -7.48 11.99
N GLY A 155 12.88 -6.48 12.10
CA GLY A 155 13.22 -5.09 11.78
C GLY A 155 13.84 -4.30 12.92
N GLY A 156 13.87 -4.86 14.14
CA GLY A 156 14.32 -4.19 15.36
C GLY A 156 13.36 -3.13 15.88
N GLN A 157 12.56 -2.56 15.00
CA GLN A 157 11.55 -1.54 15.31
C GLN A 157 10.49 -1.48 14.19
N TRP A 158 9.37 -0.84 14.49
CA TRP A 158 8.40 -0.37 13.51
C TRP A 158 7.75 0.90 14.07
N PRO A 159 7.46 1.94 13.25
CA PRO A 159 7.85 2.10 11.82
C PRO A 159 9.34 2.41 11.64
N HIS A 160 9.74 2.61 10.38
CA HIS A 160 11.08 3.03 9.97
C HIS A 160 12.17 2.00 10.21
N THR A 161 11.87 0.73 9.90
CA THR A 161 12.87 -0.35 9.92
C THR A 161 14.02 -0.06 8.95
N SER A 162 15.19 -0.61 9.22
CA SER A 162 16.37 -0.47 8.35
C SER A 162 17.20 -1.76 8.28
N TYR A 163 16.55 -2.93 8.42
CA TYR A 163 17.26 -4.21 8.46
C TYR A 163 17.64 -4.75 7.07
N MET A 164 17.04 -4.25 6.00
CA MET A 164 17.41 -4.61 4.64
C MET A 164 18.53 -3.72 4.14
N MET A 165 19.48 -4.33 3.43
CA MET A 165 20.57 -3.61 2.76
C MET A 165 20.91 -4.31 1.45
N PRO A 166 21.57 -3.64 0.48
CA PRO A 166 22.07 -4.29 -0.71
C PRO A 166 22.94 -5.51 -0.36
N GLY A 167 22.64 -6.65 -0.98
CA GLY A 167 23.32 -7.93 -0.73
C GLY A 167 22.72 -8.77 0.40
N GLY A 168 21.78 -8.24 1.22
CA GLY A 168 21.22 -9.07 2.29
C GLY A 168 20.32 -8.36 3.30
N VAL A 169 20.40 -8.84 4.52
CA VAL A 169 19.73 -8.30 5.71
C VAL A 169 20.72 -8.29 6.86
N VAL A 170 20.53 -7.39 7.83
CA VAL A 170 21.38 -7.29 9.04
C VAL A 170 20.78 -8.01 10.25
N CYS A 171 19.67 -8.73 10.06
CA CYS A 171 19.02 -9.52 11.10
C CYS A 171 19.26 -11.02 10.90
N ASP A 172 19.33 -11.74 11.99
CA ASP A 172 19.43 -13.21 12.02
C ASP A 172 18.55 -13.75 13.16
N PRO A 173 17.21 -13.87 12.93
CA PRO A 173 16.29 -14.24 13.99
C PRO A 173 16.55 -15.66 14.48
N THR A 174 16.55 -15.82 15.81
CA THR A 174 16.62 -17.10 16.51
C THR A 174 15.33 -17.91 16.35
N LEU A 175 15.38 -19.21 16.65
CA LEU A 175 14.19 -20.06 16.65
C LEU A 175 13.09 -19.55 17.60
N LEU A 176 13.47 -18.96 18.74
CA LEU A 176 12.52 -18.38 19.69
C LEU A 176 11.82 -17.14 19.11
N GLU A 177 12.57 -16.29 18.42
CA GLU A 177 12.02 -15.12 17.74
C GLU A 177 11.11 -15.52 16.59
N LEU A 178 11.50 -16.51 15.78
CA LEU A 178 10.64 -17.06 14.72
C LEU A 178 9.35 -17.67 15.29
N SER A 179 9.43 -18.41 16.40
CA SER A 179 8.23 -18.94 17.09
C SER A 179 7.33 -17.81 17.61
N SER A 180 7.92 -16.72 18.10
CA SER A 180 7.16 -15.54 18.55
C SER A 180 6.48 -14.85 17.39
N MET A 181 7.15 -14.71 16.23
CA MET A 181 6.57 -14.19 15.01
C MET A 181 5.38 -15.04 14.55
N GLN A 182 5.54 -16.37 14.55
CA GLN A 182 4.47 -17.29 14.18
C GLN A 182 3.24 -17.12 15.07
N ASN A 183 3.41 -17.00 16.38
CA ASN A 183 2.28 -16.77 17.30
C ASN A 183 1.48 -15.50 16.97
N TYR A 184 2.17 -14.40 16.58
CA TYR A 184 1.49 -13.18 16.12
C TYR A 184 0.74 -13.41 14.82
N MET A 185 1.34 -14.12 13.87
CA MET A 185 0.70 -14.43 12.58
C MET A 185 -0.48 -15.38 12.75
N ASP A 186 -0.40 -16.39 13.65
CA ASP A 186 -1.51 -17.26 13.99
C ASP A 186 -2.71 -16.48 14.56
N SER A 187 -2.45 -15.41 15.32
CA SER A 187 -3.49 -14.50 15.79
C SER A 187 -4.17 -13.76 14.63
N ALA A 188 -3.39 -13.30 13.67
CA ALA A 188 -3.91 -12.65 12.45
C ALA A 188 -4.73 -13.64 11.60
N ILE A 189 -4.27 -14.88 11.43
CA ILE A 189 -5.00 -15.94 10.71
C ILE A 189 -6.33 -16.23 11.40
N ARG A 190 -6.35 -16.41 12.72
CA ARG A 190 -7.62 -16.62 13.47
C ARG A 190 -8.59 -15.45 13.30
N PHE A 191 -8.11 -14.23 13.29
CA PHE A 191 -8.95 -13.06 13.02
C PHE A 191 -9.48 -13.08 11.59
N PHE A 192 -8.64 -13.44 10.63
CA PHE A 192 -9.03 -13.57 9.22
C PHE A 192 -10.15 -14.60 9.05
N GLU A 193 -9.95 -15.82 9.58
CA GLU A 193 -10.94 -16.89 9.50
C GLU A 193 -12.26 -16.52 10.16
N LYS A 194 -12.19 -16.07 11.41
CA LYS A 194 -13.38 -15.85 12.23
C LYS A 194 -14.14 -14.59 11.82
N SER A 195 -13.40 -13.54 11.47
CA SER A 195 -13.99 -12.21 11.38
C SER A 195 -14.04 -11.70 9.95
N ILE A 196 -12.97 -11.86 9.16
CA ILE A 196 -12.92 -11.30 7.80
C ILE A 196 -13.68 -12.18 6.83
N VAL A 197 -13.34 -13.46 6.72
CA VAL A 197 -13.94 -14.36 5.71
C VAL A 197 -15.07 -15.22 6.27
N GLY A 198 -15.03 -15.56 7.57
CA GLY A 198 -16.04 -16.38 8.23
C GLY A 198 -16.06 -17.84 7.77
N VAL A 199 -14.92 -18.34 7.27
CA VAL A 199 -14.67 -19.73 6.86
C VAL A 199 -13.25 -20.10 7.24
N ASP A 200 -12.94 -21.40 7.32
CA ASP A 200 -11.60 -21.90 7.58
C ASP A 200 -10.61 -21.44 6.50
N PHE A 201 -9.37 -21.22 6.90
CA PHE A 201 -8.32 -20.72 6.02
C PHE A 201 -8.07 -21.62 4.81
N ASP A 202 -7.98 -22.94 5.02
CA ASP A 202 -7.77 -23.90 3.94
C ASP A 202 -8.95 -23.91 2.96
N LYS A 203 -10.18 -23.77 3.47
CA LYS A 203 -11.35 -23.64 2.62
C LYS A 203 -11.31 -22.35 1.80
N TYR A 204 -10.92 -21.23 2.41
CA TYR A 204 -10.76 -19.98 1.68
C TYR A 204 -9.71 -20.10 0.58
N LEU A 205 -8.57 -20.73 0.85
CA LEU A 205 -7.51 -20.96 -0.14
C LEU A 205 -7.93 -21.88 -1.29
N SER A 206 -8.97 -22.68 -1.11
CA SER A 206 -9.51 -23.54 -2.16
C SER A 206 -10.46 -22.82 -3.12
N PHE A 207 -10.77 -21.55 -2.88
CA PHE A 207 -11.60 -20.75 -3.77
C PHE A 207 -10.86 -20.50 -5.07
N ASP A 208 -11.50 -20.81 -6.20
CA ASP A 208 -10.90 -20.67 -7.54
C ASP A 208 -11.74 -19.79 -8.49
N SER A 209 -12.93 -19.38 -8.06
CA SER A 209 -13.86 -18.61 -8.87
C SER A 209 -14.59 -17.53 -8.07
N GLU A 210 -15.14 -16.54 -8.77
CA GLU A 210 -15.99 -15.50 -8.18
C GLU A 210 -17.26 -16.10 -7.50
N ASN A 211 -17.70 -17.28 -7.95
CA ASN A 211 -18.85 -17.96 -7.35
C ASN A 211 -18.57 -18.41 -5.92
N ASP A 212 -17.31 -18.71 -5.60
CA ASP A 212 -16.95 -19.17 -4.24
C ASP A 212 -17.08 -18.06 -3.21
N LEU A 213 -17.11 -16.79 -3.63
CA LEU A 213 -17.37 -15.66 -2.72
C LEU A 213 -18.72 -15.76 -2.01
N HIS A 214 -19.67 -16.56 -2.51
CA HIS A 214 -20.93 -16.85 -1.82
C HIS A 214 -20.76 -17.67 -0.53
N PHE A 215 -19.64 -18.37 -0.35
CA PHE A 215 -19.33 -19.11 0.86
C PHE A 215 -18.83 -18.23 2.00
N LEU A 216 -18.43 -17.00 1.74
CA LEU A 216 -18.02 -16.04 2.77
C LEU A 216 -19.16 -15.77 3.76
N ARG A 217 -18.82 -15.63 5.04
CA ARG A 217 -19.77 -15.36 6.14
C ARG A 217 -19.34 -14.23 7.07
N GLY A 218 -18.10 -13.76 6.93
CA GLY A 218 -17.53 -12.69 7.75
C GLY A 218 -17.82 -11.29 7.24
N ASP A 219 -17.04 -10.33 7.71
CA ASP A 219 -17.19 -8.91 7.39
C ASP A 219 -16.98 -8.62 5.90
N LEU A 220 -16.18 -9.43 5.21
CA LEU A 220 -16.00 -9.36 3.77
C LEU A 220 -17.28 -9.73 3.00
N ALA A 221 -18.08 -10.68 3.51
CA ALA A 221 -19.39 -10.97 2.94
C ALA A 221 -20.35 -9.78 3.09
N TYR A 222 -20.35 -9.14 4.26
CA TYR A 222 -21.16 -7.95 4.49
C TYR A 222 -20.74 -6.79 3.57
N PHE A 223 -19.45 -6.55 3.43
CA PHE A 223 -18.93 -5.56 2.48
C PHE A 223 -19.34 -5.88 1.03
N ARG A 224 -19.22 -7.15 0.60
CA ARG A 224 -19.67 -7.60 -0.72
C ARG A 224 -21.15 -7.28 -0.94
N ASP A 225 -22.00 -7.62 0.00
CA ASP A 225 -23.45 -7.45 -0.12
C ASP A 225 -23.84 -5.96 -0.19
N LEU A 226 -23.19 -5.11 0.62
CA LEU A 226 -23.35 -3.65 0.51
C LEU A 226 -22.83 -3.13 -0.83
N SER A 227 -21.71 -3.65 -1.31
CA SER A 227 -21.13 -3.25 -2.60
C SER A 227 -22.09 -3.54 -3.76
N PHE A 228 -22.72 -4.70 -3.78
CA PHE A 228 -23.76 -5.02 -4.77
C PHE A 228 -25.02 -4.15 -4.61
N LYS A 229 -25.49 -3.99 -3.37
CA LYS A 229 -26.68 -3.18 -3.07
C LYS A 229 -26.55 -1.74 -3.58
N TYR A 230 -25.38 -1.15 -3.41
CA TYR A 230 -25.09 0.25 -3.78
C TYR A 230 -24.35 0.39 -5.11
N SER A 231 -24.11 -0.71 -5.84
CA SER A 231 -23.41 -0.72 -7.13
C SER A 231 -22.05 0.00 -7.07
N LEU A 232 -21.27 -0.28 -6.05
CA LEU A 232 -20.00 0.43 -5.80
C LEU A 232 -18.97 0.21 -6.92
N GLU A 233 -19.12 -0.86 -7.72
CA GLU A 233 -18.30 -1.13 -8.90
C GLU A 233 -18.38 -0.03 -9.98
N LYS A 234 -19.38 0.84 -9.89
CA LYS A 234 -19.55 1.97 -10.81
C LYS A 234 -18.69 3.18 -10.43
N TYR A 235 -18.24 3.23 -9.19
CA TYR A 235 -17.44 4.33 -8.66
C TYR A 235 -15.96 3.97 -8.70
N GLY A 236 -15.11 4.94 -9.00
CA GLY A 236 -13.66 4.76 -8.99
C GLY A 236 -13.14 3.70 -9.97
N LYS A 237 -13.90 3.41 -11.04
CA LYS A 237 -13.48 2.45 -12.05
C LYS A 237 -12.19 2.91 -12.71
N SER A 238 -11.11 2.15 -12.51
CA SER A 238 -9.83 2.42 -13.15
C SER A 238 -9.80 1.93 -14.60
N TYR A 239 -8.80 2.38 -15.36
CA TYR A 239 -8.51 1.79 -16.66
C TYR A 239 -8.03 0.35 -16.49
N ASN A 240 -8.38 -0.54 -17.44
CA ASN A 240 -7.88 -1.93 -17.45
C ASN A 240 -6.40 -1.98 -17.89
N ARG A 241 -5.55 -1.29 -17.15
CA ARG A 241 -4.10 -1.19 -17.37
C ARG A 241 -3.40 -1.28 -16.04
N PHE A 242 -2.59 -2.30 -15.86
CA PHE A 242 -1.90 -2.56 -14.61
C PHE A 242 -0.43 -2.91 -14.91
N ILE A 243 0.46 -2.52 -14.02
CA ILE A 243 1.87 -2.89 -14.05
C ILE A 243 2.20 -3.56 -12.72
N THR A 244 2.90 -4.68 -12.78
CA THR A 244 3.55 -5.32 -11.64
C THR A 244 5.04 -5.47 -11.92
N LEU A 245 5.88 -5.13 -10.95
CA LEU A 245 7.33 -5.21 -11.09
C LEU A 245 7.89 -6.61 -10.76
N GLY A 246 7.06 -7.52 -10.25
CA GLY A 246 7.49 -8.86 -9.89
C GLY A 246 8.40 -8.89 -8.65
N THR A 247 8.23 -7.95 -7.74
CA THR A 247 9.04 -7.84 -6.52
C THR A 247 8.57 -8.75 -5.39
N SER A 248 7.48 -9.48 -5.60
CA SER A 248 6.91 -10.46 -4.67
C SER A 248 6.75 -11.79 -5.38
N SER A 249 6.89 -12.90 -4.65
CA SER A 249 6.62 -14.25 -5.16
C SER A 249 5.16 -14.46 -5.58
N LEU A 250 4.24 -13.59 -5.12
CA LEU A 250 2.81 -13.66 -5.45
C LEU A 250 2.47 -13.13 -6.83
N PHE A 251 3.29 -12.23 -7.39
CA PHE A 251 3.00 -11.55 -8.64
C PHE A 251 4.21 -11.53 -9.55
N GLU A 252 4.07 -12.10 -10.73
CA GLU A 252 5.09 -12.03 -11.77
C GLU A 252 5.20 -10.60 -12.33
N SER A 253 6.40 -10.24 -12.82
CA SER A 253 6.60 -9.00 -13.55
C SER A 253 5.80 -8.98 -14.84
N GLY A 254 5.05 -7.94 -15.08
CA GLY A 254 4.25 -7.84 -16.29
C GLY A 254 3.45 -6.56 -16.42
N LYS A 255 2.89 -6.38 -17.61
CA LYS A 255 1.94 -5.34 -17.94
C LYS A 255 0.64 -5.98 -18.40
N ILE A 256 -0.48 -5.62 -17.80
CA ILE A 256 -1.81 -6.04 -18.23
C ILE A 256 -2.47 -4.90 -18.98
N ARG A 257 -2.89 -5.15 -20.21
CA ARG A 257 -3.68 -4.25 -21.04
C ARG A 257 -4.83 -5.01 -21.66
N GLN A 258 -6.05 -4.55 -21.50
CA GLN A 258 -7.25 -5.19 -22.03
C GLN A 258 -7.36 -6.69 -21.67
N ARG A 259 -7.00 -7.05 -20.44
CA ARG A 259 -6.95 -8.42 -19.90
C ARG A 259 -5.87 -9.32 -20.49
N LEU A 260 -4.97 -8.78 -21.32
CA LEU A 260 -3.83 -9.53 -21.87
C LEU A 260 -2.56 -9.18 -21.09
N ALA A 261 -1.80 -10.21 -20.71
CA ALA A 261 -0.50 -10.03 -20.07
C ALA A 261 0.59 -9.82 -21.15
N HIS A 262 1.44 -8.83 -20.92
CA HIS A 262 2.56 -8.48 -21.77
C HIS A 262 3.83 -8.38 -20.92
N LYS A 263 4.98 -8.61 -21.53
CA LYS A 263 6.28 -8.39 -20.89
C LYS A 263 6.42 -6.91 -20.52
N LEU A 264 6.89 -6.65 -19.31
CA LEU A 264 7.22 -5.31 -18.85
C LEU A 264 8.61 -4.92 -19.36
N ASP A 265 8.70 -3.73 -19.92
CA ASP A 265 9.95 -3.09 -20.31
C ASP A 265 10.15 -1.87 -19.39
N LEU A 266 11.04 -1.98 -18.42
CA LEU A 266 11.28 -0.94 -17.42
C LEU A 266 11.83 0.35 -18.03
N THR A 267 12.46 0.31 -19.22
CA THR A 267 12.95 1.50 -19.90
C THR A 267 11.84 2.42 -20.39
N LYS A 268 10.62 1.89 -20.47
CA LYS A 268 9.41 2.62 -20.86
C LYS A 268 8.66 3.25 -19.70
N VAL A 269 9.07 2.98 -18.45
CA VAL A 269 8.52 3.66 -17.27
C VAL A 269 9.14 5.06 -17.22
N LYS A 270 8.30 6.08 -17.25
CA LYS A 270 8.70 7.48 -17.26
C LYS A 270 7.88 8.30 -16.28
N GLU A 271 8.35 9.50 -16.01
CA GLU A 271 7.58 10.54 -15.36
C GLU A 271 6.97 11.47 -16.41
N SER A 272 5.67 11.71 -16.33
CA SER A 272 4.95 12.63 -17.22
C SER A 272 4.50 13.86 -16.44
N SER A 273 4.67 15.02 -17.07
CA SER A 273 4.09 16.28 -16.62
C SER A 273 2.69 16.52 -17.18
N GLU A 274 2.19 15.62 -18.03
CA GLU A 274 0.82 15.67 -18.53
C GLU A 274 -0.16 15.52 -17.36
N HIS A 275 -1.18 16.33 -17.29
CA HIS A 275 -2.15 16.41 -16.18
C HIS A 275 -1.56 16.85 -14.83
N THR A 276 -0.36 17.41 -14.81
CA THR A 276 0.23 18.01 -13.61
C THR A 276 0.14 19.54 -13.69
N PHE A 277 0.34 20.19 -12.57
CA PHE A 277 0.39 21.66 -12.54
C PHE A 277 1.52 22.12 -11.62
N LEU A 278 2.10 23.25 -11.97
CA LEU A 278 3.06 23.98 -11.15
C LEU A 278 2.28 24.93 -10.24
N LEU A 279 2.67 25.03 -8.99
CA LEU A 279 2.16 26.06 -8.08
C LEU A 279 2.89 27.36 -8.42
N GLU A 280 2.17 28.37 -8.93
CA GLU A 280 2.76 29.62 -9.43
C GLU A 280 3.61 30.35 -8.38
N ASP A 281 3.24 30.28 -7.13
CA ASP A 281 3.96 30.93 -6.04
C ASP A 281 5.31 30.28 -5.73
N ASP A 282 5.44 28.99 -5.98
CA ASP A 282 6.67 28.22 -5.74
C ASP A 282 7.70 28.45 -6.86
N ILE A 283 7.25 28.77 -8.07
CA ILE A 283 8.12 29.06 -9.21
C ILE A 283 8.93 30.35 -8.98
N LYS A 284 8.32 31.35 -8.31
CA LYS A 284 8.93 32.66 -8.09
C LYS A 284 9.92 32.69 -6.95
N ASN A 285 9.78 31.84 -5.96
CA ASN A 285 10.48 31.94 -4.68
C ASN A 285 11.45 30.80 -4.35
N SER A 286 11.49 29.72 -5.12
CA SER A 286 12.40 28.62 -4.87
C SER A 286 13.18 28.21 -6.12
N LYS A 287 14.45 27.89 -5.93
CA LYS A 287 15.27 27.18 -6.92
C LYS A 287 14.80 25.73 -7.10
N ARG A 288 13.70 25.33 -6.48
CA ARG A 288 13.17 23.98 -6.40
C ARG A 288 11.81 23.96 -7.06
N HIS A 289 11.65 23.09 -8.04
CA HIS A 289 10.38 22.91 -8.74
C HIS A 289 9.47 21.99 -7.92
N THR A 290 8.43 22.54 -7.32
CA THR A 290 7.34 21.77 -6.74
C THR A 290 6.30 21.49 -7.82
N TRP A 291 6.41 20.37 -8.45
CA TRP A 291 5.44 19.90 -9.41
C TRP A 291 5.15 18.42 -9.19
N SER A 292 3.92 18.10 -9.33
CA SER A 292 3.43 16.73 -9.32
C SER A 292 3.89 16.08 -10.63
N LYS A 293 4.48 14.90 -10.51
CA LYS A 293 4.79 14.05 -11.65
C LYS A 293 3.94 12.80 -11.56
N SER A 294 3.40 12.36 -12.66
CA SER A 294 2.71 11.08 -12.72
C SER A 294 3.55 10.04 -13.45
N VAL A 295 3.57 8.84 -12.92
CA VAL A 295 4.22 7.71 -13.57
C VAL A 295 3.44 7.38 -14.84
N SER A 296 4.13 7.27 -15.96
CA SER A 296 3.57 6.87 -17.25
C SER A 296 4.34 5.69 -17.84
N TYR A 297 3.74 5.02 -18.79
CA TYR A 297 4.37 3.94 -19.54
C TYR A 297 4.20 4.20 -21.04
N ASP A 298 5.31 4.39 -21.74
CA ASP A 298 5.32 4.57 -23.19
C ASP A 298 4.94 3.26 -23.90
N ASN A 299 3.95 3.35 -24.79
CA ASN A 299 3.50 2.18 -25.57
C ASN A 299 4.42 1.84 -26.74
#